data_f1cde88e0cff5de8e06bbe001c820d48
#
_entry.id   f1cde88e0cff5de8e06bbe001c820d48
#
_cell.length_a   1.000
_cell.length_b   1.000
_cell.length_c   1.000
_cell.angle_alpha   90.00
_cell.angle_beta   90.00
_cell.angle_gamma   90.00
#
_symmetry.space_group_name_H-M   'P 1'
#
loop_
_entity.id
_entity.type
_entity.pdbx_description
1 polymer ?
#
loop_
_entity_poly.entity_id
_entity_poly.type
_entity_poly.pdbx_seq_one_letter_code
_entity_poly.pdbx_strand_id
1 'polypeptide(L)'
;MSREPVPVGDDQLSTEQAVRAMLLALPRLVSRAKRTPMPERLRSLHLAPRHLSLLSFLLFDGPTPVRDLAAGLEVAPTTVSLMVSDLERQGVVRRHADPEDRRRTIVALTGDPETREAIDAWLAAGARAWRKVFDGLTPGERATFVRAIQAYEAEVAAARAD
;
A
#
# COMPACT_ATOMS: atom_id res chain seq x y z
N MET A 1 -8.96 26.99 15.34
CA MET A 1 -9.75 26.15 16.29
C MET A 1 -9.42 24.70 15.99
N SER A 2 -8.40 24.19 16.67
CA SER A 2 -8.00 22.78 16.59
C SER A 2 -9.03 21.96 17.35
N ARG A 3 -9.89 21.22 16.65
CA ARG A 3 -10.73 20.22 17.28
C ARG A 3 -9.84 19.09 17.75
N GLU A 4 -9.74 18.92 19.05
CA GLU A 4 -9.14 17.74 19.66
C GLU A 4 -9.76 16.46 19.08
N PRO A 5 -8.97 15.40 18.87
CA PRO A 5 -9.52 14.09 18.55
C PRO A 5 -10.46 13.68 19.69
N VAL A 6 -11.63 13.15 19.32
CA VAL A 6 -12.55 12.56 20.29
C VAL A 6 -11.75 11.55 21.11
N PRO A 7 -11.62 11.75 22.43
CA PRO A 7 -10.93 10.76 23.25
C PRO A 7 -11.72 9.45 23.15
N VAL A 8 -11.07 8.41 22.66
CA VAL A 8 -11.55 7.03 22.83
C VAL A 8 -11.27 6.70 24.28
N GLY A 9 -12.19 7.13 25.13
CA GLY A 9 -12.17 6.80 26.55
C GLY A 9 -12.84 5.44 26.73
N ASP A 10 -12.15 4.60 27.44
CA ASP A 10 -12.54 3.29 27.93
C ASP A 10 -12.85 2.18 26.91
N ASP A 11 -12.36 1.01 27.24
CA ASP A 11 -12.24 -0.28 26.54
C ASP A 11 -13.49 -0.85 25.83
N GLN A 12 -14.58 -0.10 25.68
CA GLN A 12 -15.82 -0.59 25.09
C GLN A 12 -16.46 0.40 24.12
N LEU A 13 -16.07 0.29 22.85
CA LEU A 13 -16.83 0.92 21.77
C LEU A 13 -17.96 -0.01 21.31
N SER A 14 -19.19 0.48 21.29
CA SER A 14 -20.26 -0.25 20.58
C SER A 14 -19.95 -0.30 19.07
N THR A 15 -20.53 -1.27 18.38
CA THR A 15 -20.39 -1.40 16.92
C THR A 15 -20.74 -0.11 16.20
N GLU A 16 -21.83 0.54 16.58
CA GLU A 16 -22.30 1.80 15.96
C GLU A 16 -21.32 2.95 16.20
N GLN A 17 -20.73 3.03 17.41
CA GLN A 17 -19.70 4.03 17.71
C GLN A 17 -18.43 3.80 16.88
N ALA A 18 -18.03 2.54 16.75
CA ALA A 18 -16.88 2.16 15.93
C ALA A 18 -17.12 2.49 14.44
N VAL A 19 -18.28 2.13 13.89
CA VAL A 19 -18.66 2.45 12.50
C VAL A 19 -18.61 3.97 12.29
N ARG A 20 -19.24 4.75 13.15
CA ARG A 20 -19.21 6.21 13.06
C ARG A 20 -17.78 6.76 13.11
N ALA A 21 -16.95 6.26 13.99
CA ALA A 21 -15.56 6.69 14.12
C ALA A 21 -14.77 6.41 12.82
N MET A 22 -14.94 5.24 12.23
CA MET A 22 -14.28 4.85 10.99
C MET A 22 -14.76 5.67 9.79
N LEU A 23 -16.08 5.89 9.65
CA LEU A 23 -16.64 6.72 8.57
C LEU A 23 -16.12 8.16 8.62
N LEU A 24 -15.79 8.67 9.81
CA LEU A 24 -15.19 10.00 9.96
C LEU A 24 -13.66 9.98 9.78
N ALA A 25 -12.99 8.90 10.16
CA ALA A 25 -11.53 8.81 10.14
C ALA A 25 -10.98 8.48 8.74
N LEU A 26 -11.56 7.51 8.04
CA LEU A 26 -11.05 7.02 6.76
C LEU A 26 -10.93 8.12 5.68
N PRO A 27 -11.92 8.98 5.42
CA PRO A 27 -11.77 10.05 4.43
C PRO A 27 -10.66 11.05 4.79
N ARG A 28 -10.49 11.33 6.09
CA ARG A 28 -9.41 12.21 6.58
C ARG A 28 -8.05 11.56 6.39
N LEU A 29 -7.94 10.27 6.69
CA LEU A 29 -6.71 9.49 6.49
C LEU A 29 -6.30 9.51 5.01
N VAL A 30 -7.22 9.19 4.11
CA VAL A 30 -6.99 9.21 2.65
C VAL A 30 -6.57 10.61 2.19
N SER A 31 -7.26 11.66 2.64
CA SER A 31 -6.90 13.05 2.29
C SER A 31 -5.51 13.43 2.79
N ARG A 32 -5.11 12.99 3.97
CA ARG A 32 -3.78 13.26 4.52
C ARG A 32 -2.70 12.47 3.79
N ALA A 33 -2.95 11.20 3.49
CA ALA A 33 -2.04 10.37 2.72
C ALA A 33 -1.77 10.97 1.32
N LYS A 34 -2.80 11.48 0.64
CA LYS A 34 -2.66 12.17 -0.66
C LYS A 34 -1.84 13.46 -0.59
N ARG A 35 -1.74 14.10 0.59
CA ARG A 35 -0.97 15.32 0.81
C ARG A 35 0.48 15.05 1.25
N THR A 36 0.85 13.78 1.44
CA THR A 36 2.25 13.44 1.76
C THR A 36 3.13 13.92 0.60
N PRO A 37 4.14 14.75 0.88
CA PRO A 37 5.00 15.28 -0.17
C PRO A 37 5.69 14.13 -0.92
N MET A 38 5.52 14.12 -2.24
CA MET A 38 6.26 13.22 -3.10
C MET A 38 7.67 13.78 -3.29
N PRO A 39 8.73 12.96 -3.14
CA PRO A 39 10.09 13.38 -3.45
C PRO A 39 10.17 13.98 -4.85
N GLU A 40 11.00 15.00 -5.03
CA GLU A 40 11.10 15.74 -6.30
C GLU A 40 11.45 14.80 -7.47
N ARG A 41 12.34 13.85 -7.23
CA ARG A 41 12.71 12.82 -8.20
C ARG A 41 11.53 12.02 -8.74
N LEU A 42 10.50 11.79 -7.90
CA LEU A 42 9.32 11.02 -8.27
C LEU A 42 8.19 11.89 -8.85
N ARG A 43 8.27 13.22 -8.77
CA ARG A 43 7.22 14.12 -9.26
C ARG A 43 7.06 14.09 -10.78
N SER A 44 8.15 13.87 -11.50
CA SER A 44 8.14 13.71 -12.96
C SER A 44 7.56 12.38 -13.40
N LEU A 45 7.45 11.41 -12.47
CA LEU A 45 6.89 10.10 -12.73
C LEU A 45 5.38 10.15 -12.52
N HIS A 46 4.63 9.62 -13.47
CA HIS A 46 3.16 9.59 -13.40
C HIS A 46 2.68 8.44 -12.52
N LEU A 47 3.03 8.49 -11.23
CA LEU A 47 2.66 7.46 -10.26
C LEU A 47 1.20 7.61 -9.81
N ALA A 48 0.39 6.63 -10.15
CA ALA A 48 -0.99 6.52 -9.67
C ALA A 48 -1.03 5.76 -8.32
N PRO A 49 -2.10 5.93 -7.50
CA PRO A 49 -2.25 5.20 -6.24
C PRO A 49 -2.07 3.68 -6.35
N ARG A 50 -2.54 3.07 -7.46
CA ARG A 50 -2.35 1.63 -7.74
C ARG A 50 -0.88 1.22 -7.84
N HIS A 51 0.00 2.12 -8.27
CA HIS A 51 1.43 1.83 -8.37
C HIS A 51 2.08 1.75 -6.99
N LEU A 52 1.53 2.46 -5.98
CA LEU A 52 2.05 2.42 -4.60
C LEU A 52 2.04 1.01 -4.02
N SER A 53 0.93 0.28 -4.17
CA SER A 53 0.82 -1.09 -3.66
C SER A 53 1.84 -2.01 -4.32
N LEU A 54 2.03 -1.90 -5.65
CA LEU A 54 3.01 -2.68 -6.38
C LEU A 54 4.45 -2.34 -5.95
N LEU A 55 4.76 -1.06 -5.81
CA LEU A 55 6.09 -0.62 -5.36
C LEU A 55 6.37 -1.03 -3.91
N SER A 56 5.36 -0.96 -3.04
CA SER A 56 5.46 -1.45 -1.66
C SER A 56 5.74 -2.95 -1.64
N PHE A 57 5.02 -3.74 -2.45
CA PHE A 57 5.24 -5.17 -2.56
C PHE A 57 6.70 -5.48 -2.95
N LEU A 58 7.18 -4.85 -4.03
CA LEU A 58 8.55 -5.04 -4.50
C LEU A 58 9.63 -4.54 -3.51
N LEU A 59 9.29 -3.56 -2.68
CA LEU A 59 10.21 -3.04 -1.68
C LEU A 59 10.37 -4.01 -0.51
N PHE A 60 9.27 -4.58 -0.03
CA PHE A 60 9.26 -5.45 1.16
C PHE A 60 9.59 -6.91 0.83
N ASP A 61 9.07 -7.42 -0.27
CA ASP A 61 9.20 -8.83 -0.65
C ASP A 61 10.30 -9.06 -1.71
N GLY A 62 10.80 -7.98 -2.32
CA GLY A 62 11.87 -8.03 -3.33
C GLY A 62 11.37 -8.39 -4.73
N PRO A 63 12.26 -8.85 -5.60
CA PRO A 63 11.92 -9.26 -6.97
C PRO A 63 10.88 -10.38 -6.98
N THR A 64 9.77 -10.16 -7.69
CA THR A 64 8.60 -11.04 -7.60
C THR A 64 8.02 -11.32 -8.99
N PRO A 65 7.59 -12.57 -9.28
CA PRO A 65 6.91 -12.91 -10.52
C PRO A 65 5.60 -12.16 -10.69
N VAL A 66 5.25 -11.80 -11.93
CA VAL A 66 4.00 -11.09 -12.28
C VAL A 66 2.76 -11.80 -11.72
N ARG A 67 2.75 -13.14 -11.75
CA ARG A 67 1.64 -13.94 -11.21
C ARG A 67 1.48 -13.75 -9.71
N ASP A 68 2.59 -13.75 -8.98
CA ASP A 68 2.58 -13.65 -7.52
C ASP A 68 2.25 -12.21 -7.08
N LEU A 69 2.70 -11.20 -7.85
CA LEU A 69 2.24 -9.82 -7.71
C LEU A 69 0.72 -9.70 -7.90
N ALA A 70 0.17 -10.37 -8.91
CA ALA A 70 -1.27 -10.34 -9.18
C ALA A 70 -2.07 -10.95 -8.02
N ALA A 71 -1.60 -12.07 -7.48
CA ALA A 71 -2.21 -12.72 -6.33
C ALA A 71 -2.11 -11.84 -5.07
N GLY A 72 -0.93 -11.29 -4.77
CA GLY A 72 -0.72 -10.46 -3.58
C GLY A 72 -1.41 -9.09 -3.63
N LEU A 73 -1.66 -8.56 -4.83
CA LEU A 73 -2.40 -7.32 -5.05
C LEU A 73 -3.90 -7.54 -5.29
N GLU A 74 -4.35 -8.79 -5.33
CA GLU A 74 -5.75 -9.18 -5.60
C GLU A 74 -6.31 -8.56 -6.89
N VAL A 75 -5.49 -8.51 -7.95
CA VAL A 75 -5.88 -7.97 -9.26
C VAL A 75 -5.56 -8.95 -10.39
N ALA A 76 -6.21 -8.77 -11.53
CA ALA A 76 -5.94 -9.60 -12.69
C ALA A 76 -4.47 -9.49 -13.15
N PRO A 77 -3.82 -10.58 -13.62
CA PRO A 77 -2.46 -10.54 -14.15
C PRO A 77 -2.26 -9.54 -15.28
N THR A 78 -3.29 -9.31 -16.10
CA THR A 78 -3.31 -8.28 -17.14
C THR A 78 -3.19 -6.88 -16.57
N THR A 79 -3.85 -6.60 -15.45
CA THR A 79 -3.76 -5.30 -14.74
C THR A 79 -2.34 -5.08 -14.22
N VAL A 80 -1.72 -6.09 -13.59
CA VAL A 80 -0.32 -6.01 -13.16
C VAL A 80 0.60 -5.77 -14.34
N SER A 81 0.39 -6.49 -15.44
CA SER A 81 1.21 -6.33 -16.65
C SER A 81 1.17 -4.91 -17.21
N LEU A 82 0.00 -4.26 -17.19
CA LEU A 82 -0.15 -2.86 -17.58
C LEU A 82 0.57 -1.92 -16.61
N MET A 83 0.39 -2.11 -15.30
CA MET A 83 1.07 -1.32 -14.27
C MET A 83 2.59 -1.44 -14.39
N VAL A 84 3.09 -2.65 -14.56
CA VAL A 84 4.52 -2.91 -14.74
C VAL A 84 5.04 -2.27 -16.03
N SER A 85 4.29 -2.33 -17.13
CA SER A 85 4.68 -1.67 -18.38
C SER A 85 4.76 -0.15 -18.25
N ASP A 86 3.83 0.45 -17.52
CA ASP A 86 3.86 1.89 -17.22
C ASP A 86 5.10 2.26 -16.39
N LEU A 87 5.38 1.52 -15.32
CA LEU A 87 6.51 1.77 -14.43
C LEU A 87 7.86 1.48 -15.12
N GLU A 88 7.91 0.48 -15.99
CA GLU A 88 9.12 0.13 -16.74
C GLU A 88 9.49 1.23 -17.75
N ARG A 89 8.51 1.79 -18.48
CA ARG A 89 8.72 2.96 -19.36
C ARG A 89 9.26 4.17 -18.61
N GLN A 90 8.92 4.29 -17.33
CA GLN A 90 9.37 5.38 -16.47
C GLN A 90 10.69 5.05 -15.75
N GLY A 91 11.29 3.88 -16.01
CA GLY A 91 12.55 3.46 -15.41
C GLY A 91 12.44 3.13 -13.92
N VAL A 92 11.24 2.90 -13.40
CA VAL A 92 10.98 2.64 -11.95
C VAL A 92 11.13 1.17 -11.62
N VAL A 93 10.72 0.29 -12.52
CA VAL A 93 10.88 -1.16 -12.41
C VAL A 93 11.55 -1.73 -13.64
N ARG A 94 12.00 -2.97 -13.57
CA ARG A 94 12.54 -3.74 -14.66
C ARG A 94 11.96 -5.14 -14.67
N ARG A 95 11.84 -5.72 -15.84
CA ARG A 95 11.51 -7.14 -16.03
C ARG A 95 12.75 -7.94 -16.38
N HIS A 96 12.82 -9.16 -15.90
CA HIS A 96 13.79 -10.14 -16.36
C HIS A 96 13.19 -11.54 -16.31
N ALA A 97 13.75 -12.45 -17.10
CA ALA A 97 13.37 -13.85 -17.01
C ALA A 97 13.85 -14.46 -15.69
N ASP A 98 13.04 -15.35 -15.12
CA ASP A 98 13.44 -16.12 -13.95
C ASP A 98 14.64 -17.01 -14.33
N PRO A 99 15.73 -17.00 -13.56
CA PRO A 99 16.89 -17.87 -13.81
C PRO A 99 16.54 -19.36 -13.77
N GLU A 100 15.56 -19.75 -12.96
CA GLU A 100 15.15 -21.14 -12.77
C GLU A 100 14.05 -21.58 -13.76
N ASP A 101 13.18 -20.64 -14.18
CA ASP A 101 12.13 -20.90 -15.17
C ASP A 101 11.96 -19.72 -16.13
N ARG A 102 12.56 -19.79 -17.30
CA ARG A 102 12.52 -18.74 -18.34
C ARG A 102 11.11 -18.37 -18.83
N ARG A 103 10.08 -19.17 -18.48
CA ARG A 103 8.68 -18.87 -18.79
C ARG A 103 8.09 -17.86 -17.81
N ARG A 104 8.74 -17.67 -16.67
CA ARG A 104 8.32 -16.72 -15.65
C ARG A 104 9.03 -15.38 -15.85
N THR A 105 8.26 -14.32 -15.76
CA THR A 105 8.78 -12.95 -15.78
C THR A 105 8.80 -12.43 -14.36
N ILE A 106 9.98 -12.06 -13.88
CA ILE A 106 10.19 -11.42 -12.58
C ILE A 106 10.22 -9.91 -12.77
N VAL A 107 9.55 -9.22 -11.87
CA VAL A 107 9.55 -7.76 -11.76
C VAL A 107 10.40 -7.37 -10.57
N ALA A 108 11.29 -6.40 -10.74
CA ALA A 108 12.14 -5.86 -9.69
C ALA A 108 12.13 -4.33 -9.74
N LEU A 109 12.40 -3.69 -8.60
CA LEU A 109 12.70 -2.25 -8.62
C LEU A 109 13.93 -1.97 -9.48
N THR A 110 13.97 -0.77 -10.05
CA THR A 110 15.10 -0.30 -10.86
C THR A 110 16.45 -0.47 -10.13
N GLY A 111 17.51 -0.63 -10.92
CA GLY A 111 18.87 -0.60 -10.41
C GLY A 111 19.43 0.83 -10.23
N ASP A 112 18.69 1.86 -10.65
CA ASP A 112 19.08 3.26 -10.44
C ASP A 112 18.98 3.62 -8.95
N PRO A 113 20.12 3.91 -8.28
CA PRO A 113 20.15 4.12 -6.83
C PRO A 113 19.30 5.31 -6.40
N GLU A 114 19.32 6.41 -7.16
CA GLU A 114 18.61 7.64 -6.79
C GLU A 114 17.09 7.43 -6.83
N THR A 115 16.57 6.78 -7.88
CA THR A 115 15.15 6.47 -7.98
C THR A 115 14.72 5.49 -6.91
N ARG A 116 15.55 4.47 -6.61
CA ARG A 116 15.28 3.49 -5.57
C ARG A 116 15.23 4.15 -4.19
N GLU A 117 16.20 4.99 -3.88
CA GLU A 117 16.23 5.75 -2.62
C GLU A 117 15.03 6.68 -2.46
N ALA A 118 14.62 7.35 -3.54
CA ALA A 118 13.44 8.20 -3.54
C ALA A 118 12.15 7.41 -3.30
N ILE A 119 11.99 6.22 -3.89
CA ILE A 119 10.86 5.31 -3.64
C ILE A 119 10.87 4.86 -2.19
N ASP A 120 12.02 4.42 -1.68
CA ASP A 120 12.21 3.96 -0.32
C ASP A 120 11.85 5.06 0.69
N ALA A 121 12.37 6.26 0.52
CA ALA A 121 12.08 7.42 1.37
C ALA A 121 10.58 7.77 1.38
N TRP A 122 9.93 7.68 0.22
CA TRP A 122 8.51 7.98 0.08
C TRP A 122 7.62 6.96 0.78
N LEU A 123 7.86 5.68 0.56
CA LEU A 123 7.13 4.59 1.20
C LEU A 123 7.44 4.50 2.70
N ALA A 124 8.70 4.76 3.09
CA ALA A 124 9.11 4.79 4.48
C ALA A 124 8.38 5.85 5.31
N ALA A 125 7.92 6.94 4.70
CA ALA A 125 7.15 7.96 5.40
C ALA A 125 5.82 7.39 5.94
N GLY A 126 5.08 6.64 5.13
CA GLY A 126 3.87 5.93 5.54
C GLY A 126 4.18 4.82 6.54
N ALA A 127 5.21 4.03 6.27
CA ALA A 127 5.63 2.94 7.15
C ALA A 127 6.05 3.43 8.56
N ARG A 128 6.70 4.59 8.67
CA ARG A 128 7.05 5.18 9.98
C ARG A 128 5.82 5.51 10.80
N ALA A 129 4.78 6.07 10.18
CA ALA A 129 3.53 6.38 10.89
C ALA A 129 2.87 5.10 11.42
N TRP A 130 2.80 4.05 10.61
CA TRP A 130 2.27 2.75 11.02
C TRP A 130 3.10 2.10 12.12
N ARG A 131 4.44 2.11 12.02
CA ARG A 131 5.31 1.58 13.09
C ARG A 131 5.02 2.28 14.41
N LYS A 132 4.98 3.61 14.42
CA LYS A 132 4.70 4.38 15.64
C LYS A 132 3.37 4.01 16.30
N VAL A 133 2.33 3.73 15.49
CA VAL A 133 1.03 3.27 16.00
C VAL A 133 1.14 1.83 16.51
N PHE A 134 1.73 0.94 15.71
CA PHE A 134 1.82 -0.48 16.03
C PHE A 134 2.78 -0.79 17.19
N ASP A 135 3.78 0.04 17.43
CA ASP A 135 4.67 -0.11 18.60
C ASP A 135 3.91 0.03 19.93
N GLY A 136 2.81 0.79 19.95
CA GLY A 136 1.91 0.91 21.10
C GLY A 136 0.91 -0.24 21.27
N LEU A 137 0.84 -1.18 20.30
CA LEU A 137 -0.10 -2.30 20.33
C LEU A 137 0.61 -3.62 20.63
N THR A 138 -0.08 -4.52 21.31
CA THR A 138 0.36 -5.91 21.47
C THR A 138 0.32 -6.65 20.13
N PRO A 139 1.04 -7.77 19.95
CA PRO A 139 0.97 -8.58 18.73
C PRO A 139 -0.46 -9.03 18.38
N GLY A 140 -1.28 -9.34 19.37
CA GLY A 140 -2.67 -9.75 19.17
C GLY A 140 -3.56 -8.62 18.66
N GLU A 141 -3.38 -7.41 19.20
CA GLU A 141 -4.11 -6.21 18.77
C GLU A 141 -3.72 -5.83 17.32
N ARG A 142 -2.43 -5.88 16.97
CA ARG A 142 -1.98 -5.67 15.59
C ARG A 142 -2.64 -6.64 14.62
N ALA A 143 -2.64 -7.92 14.96
CA ALA A 143 -3.27 -8.96 14.13
C ALA A 143 -4.78 -8.72 13.99
N THR A 144 -5.46 -8.31 15.06
CA THR A 144 -6.90 -7.99 15.03
C THR A 144 -7.17 -6.78 14.15
N PHE A 145 -6.38 -5.73 14.28
CA PHE A 145 -6.49 -4.54 13.45
C PHE A 145 -6.32 -4.86 11.95
N VAL A 146 -5.25 -5.59 11.60
CA VAL A 146 -4.98 -5.96 10.19
C VAL A 146 -6.12 -6.80 9.62
N ARG A 147 -6.59 -7.83 10.36
CA ARG A 147 -7.73 -8.65 9.93
C ARG A 147 -9.02 -7.84 9.76
N ALA A 148 -9.29 -6.88 10.62
CA ALA A 148 -10.47 -6.03 10.52
C ALA A 148 -10.44 -5.16 9.24
N ILE A 149 -9.28 -4.60 8.89
CA ILE A 149 -9.11 -3.84 7.64
C ILE A 149 -9.27 -4.74 6.42
N GLN A 150 -8.69 -5.93 6.41
CA GLN A 150 -8.82 -6.91 5.32
C GLN A 150 -10.28 -7.37 5.15
N ALA A 151 -10.98 -7.65 6.25
CA ALA A 151 -12.39 -7.99 6.21
C ALA A 151 -13.25 -6.86 5.63
N TYR A 152 -12.98 -5.61 6.05
CA TYR A 152 -13.67 -4.44 5.49
C TYR A 152 -13.43 -4.29 3.98
N GLU A 153 -12.20 -4.49 3.53
CA GLU A 153 -11.84 -4.45 2.10
C GLU A 153 -12.61 -5.51 1.30
N ALA A 154 -12.69 -6.74 1.82
CA ALA A 154 -13.44 -7.83 1.20
C ALA A 154 -14.94 -7.50 1.08
N GLU A 155 -15.57 -6.96 2.13
CA GLU A 155 -16.98 -6.55 2.12
C GLU A 155 -17.25 -5.44 1.10
N VAL A 156 -16.37 -4.43 1.03
CA VAL A 156 -16.49 -3.35 0.04
C VAL A 156 -16.30 -3.86 -1.39
N ALA A 157 -15.43 -4.84 -1.60
CA ALA A 157 -15.23 -5.47 -2.91
C ALA A 157 -16.46 -6.28 -3.33
N ALA A 158 -17.04 -7.07 -2.42
CA ALA A 158 -18.25 -7.85 -2.68
C ALA A 158 -19.45 -6.96 -3.04
N ALA A 159 -19.67 -5.86 -2.30
CA ALA A 159 -20.75 -4.92 -2.53
C ALA A 159 -20.69 -4.15 -3.88
N ARG A 160 -19.56 -4.23 -4.59
CA ARG A 160 -19.42 -3.63 -5.94
C ARG A 160 -19.63 -4.64 -7.06
N ALA A 161 -19.72 -5.91 -6.73
CA ALA A 161 -19.92 -6.98 -7.71
C ALA A 161 -21.42 -7.28 -7.94
N ASP A 162 -22.28 -6.83 -7.01
CA ASP A 162 -23.73 -6.86 -7.10
C ASP A 162 -24.28 -5.57 -7.74
#